data_9ef1cf341bd8d53e1869557d96a4a639
#
_entry.id   9ef1cf341bd8d53e1869557d96a4a639
#
_cell.length_a   1.000
_cell.length_b   1.000
_cell.length_c   1.000
_cell.angle_alpha   90.00
_cell.angle_beta   90.00
_cell.angle_gamma   90.00
#
_symmetry.space_group_name_H-M   'P 1'
#
loop_
_entity.id
_entity.type
_entity.pdbx_description
1 polymer ?
#
loop_
_entity_poly.entity_id
_entity_poly.type
_entity_poly.pdbx_seq_one_letter_code
_entity_poly.pdbx_strand_id
1 'polypeptide(L)' 'GSGISDLVKKNCDEVIKIGISKNMESLNVSNAVSSVLSIYNYKQKKTA' A
#
# COMPACT_ATOMS: atom_id res chain seq x y z
N GLY A 1 -8.24 -5.90 15.17
CA GLY A 1 -8.30 -6.29 14.13
C GLY A 1 -8.42 -5.40 12.91
N SER A 2 -9.43 -4.61 12.87
CA SER A 2 -9.70 -3.83 11.67
C SER A 2 -8.74 -2.64 11.52
N GLY A 3 -8.09 -2.21 12.59
CA GLY A 3 -7.25 -1.03 12.54
C GLY A 3 -6.11 -1.13 11.55
N ILE A 4 -5.42 -2.28 11.52
CA ILE A 4 -4.29 -2.46 10.63
C ILE A 4 -4.75 -2.53 9.17
N SER A 5 -5.85 -3.24 8.92
CA SER A 5 -6.39 -3.33 7.58
C SER A 5 -6.83 -1.96 7.06
N ASP A 6 -7.45 -1.16 7.92
CA ASP A 6 -7.86 0.18 7.54
C ASP A 6 -6.65 1.06 7.22
N LEU A 7 -5.59 0.91 8.01
CA LEU A 7 -4.38 1.68 7.80
C LEU A 7 -3.72 1.32 6.47
N VAL A 8 -3.65 0.03 6.16
CA VAL A 8 -3.08 -0.42 4.89
C VAL A 8 -3.90 0.12 3.72
N LYS A 9 -5.22 0.02 3.82
CA LYS A 9 -6.09 0.53 2.77
C LYS A 9 -5.88 2.02 2.58
N LYS A 10 -5.79 2.76 3.67
CA LYS A 10 -5.59 4.20 3.58
C LYS A 10 -4.26 4.53 2.90
N ASN A 11 -3.21 3.82 3.25
CA ASN A 11 -1.91 4.04 2.64
C ASN A 11 -1.94 3.73 1.15
N CYS A 12 -2.61 2.66 0.74
CA CYS A 12 -2.74 2.33 -0.67
C CYS A 12 -3.53 3.40 -1.41
N ASP A 13 -4.61 3.89 -0.81
CA ASP A 13 -5.41 4.96 -1.43
C ASP A 13 -4.57 6.22 -1.62
N GLU A 14 -3.74 6.57 -0.64
CA GLU A 14 -2.86 7.73 -0.74
C GLU A 14 -1.86 7.56 -1.87
N VAL A 15 -1.27 6.39 -1.98
CA VAL A 15 -0.31 6.10 -3.05
C VAL A 15 -0.98 6.25 -4.41
N ILE A 16 -2.20 5.72 -4.54
CA ILE A 16 -2.94 5.83 -5.80
C ILE A 16 -3.25 7.28 -6.12
N LYS A 17 -3.68 8.06 -5.15
CA LYS A 17 -3.98 9.48 -5.37
C LYS A 17 -2.75 10.24 -5.83
N ILE A 18 -1.61 10.00 -5.18
CA ILE A 18 -0.36 10.64 -5.57
C ILE A 18 0.02 10.24 -6.98
N GLY A 19 -0.12 8.95 -7.31
CA GLY A 19 0.20 8.46 -8.63
C GLY A 19 -0.62 9.15 -9.71
N ILE A 20 -1.91 9.29 -9.48
CA ILE A 20 -2.80 9.96 -10.42
C ILE A 20 -2.44 11.45 -10.53
N SER A 21 -2.21 12.09 -9.40
CA SER A 21 -1.88 13.51 -9.36
C SER A 21 -0.59 13.81 -10.11
N LYS A 22 0.39 12.94 -10.00
CA LYS A 22 1.69 13.12 -10.65
C LYS A 22 1.76 12.49 -12.03
N ASN A 23 0.64 11.96 -12.49
CA ASN A 23 0.57 11.35 -13.82
C ASN A 23 1.59 10.21 -13.98
N MET A 24 1.74 9.41 -12.96
CA MET A 24 2.63 8.27 -12.99
C MET A 24 2.00 7.11 -13.76
N GLU A 25 2.85 6.24 -14.32
CA GLU A 25 2.36 5.08 -15.03
C GLU A 25 1.75 4.07 -14.06
N SER A 26 0.77 3.32 -14.56
CA SER A 26 0.10 2.30 -13.77
C SER A 26 1.07 1.32 -13.14
N LEU A 27 2.11 0.97 -13.88
CA LEU A 27 3.11 0.02 -13.38
C LEU A 27 3.81 0.56 -12.15
N ASN A 28 4.16 1.84 -12.16
CA ASN A 28 4.82 2.47 -11.01
C ASN A 28 3.90 2.52 -9.80
N VAL A 29 2.63 2.86 -10.01
CA VAL A 29 1.65 2.88 -8.94
C VAL A 29 1.45 1.47 -8.38
N SER A 30 1.35 0.47 -9.25
CA SER A 30 1.19 -0.91 -8.83
C SER A 30 2.38 -1.37 -7.98
N ASN A 31 3.59 -1.02 -8.39
CA ASN A 31 4.78 -1.39 -7.64
C ASN A 31 4.78 -0.77 -6.25
N ALA A 32 4.36 0.48 -6.14
CA ALA A 32 4.30 1.17 -4.87
C ALA A 32 3.27 0.51 -3.95
N VAL A 33 2.10 0.18 -4.47
CA VAL A 33 1.07 -0.50 -3.69
C VAL A 33 1.56 -1.87 -3.25
N SER A 34 2.22 -2.60 -4.14
CA SER A 34 2.78 -3.90 -3.80
C SER A 34 3.80 -3.79 -2.67
N SER A 35 4.60 -2.75 -2.67
CA SER A 35 5.58 -2.52 -1.61
C SER A 35 4.89 -2.35 -0.26
N VAL A 36 3.81 -1.57 -0.22
CA VAL A 36 3.05 -1.37 1.01
C VAL A 36 2.51 -2.71 1.51
N LEU A 37 1.93 -3.49 0.61
CA LEU A 37 1.37 -4.78 0.97
C LEU A 37 2.44 -5.77 1.43
N SER A 38 3.61 -5.72 0.82
CA SER A 38 4.73 -6.58 1.22
C SER A 38 5.16 -6.28 2.66
N ILE A 39 5.26 -5.01 2.99
CA ILE A 39 5.64 -4.61 4.34
C ILE A 39 4.60 -5.09 5.33
N TYR A 40 3.34 -4.94 5.01
CA TYR A 40 2.25 -5.39 5.86
C TYR A 40 2.34 -6.91 6.09
N ASN A 41 2.51 -7.67 5.01
CA ASN A 41 2.59 -9.12 5.10
C ASN A 41 3.81 -9.56 5.91
N TYR A 42 4.92 -8.88 5.73
CA TYR A 42 6.13 -9.18 6.47
C TYR A 42 5.90 -9.02 7.98
N LYS A 43 5.25 -7.94 8.36
CA LYS A 43 4.96 -7.67 9.76
C LYS A 43 4.02 -8.71 10.34
N GLN A 44 3.02 -9.11 9.56
CA GLN A 44 2.07 -10.12 10.00
C GLN A 44 2.79 -11.44 10.28
N LYS A 45 3.67 -11.86 9.38
CA LYS A 45 4.41 -13.09 9.57
C LYS A 45 5.34 -13.00 10.77
N LYS A 46 5.94 -11.86 10.96
CA LYS A 46 6.89 -11.68 12.05
C LYS A 46 6.21 -11.76 13.40
N THR A 47 5.00 -11.28 13.50
CA THR A 47 4.28 -11.30 14.76
C THR A 47 3.63 -12.65 15.05
N ALA A 48 3.46 -13.45 14.02
CA ALA A 48 2.88 -14.78 14.21
C ALA A 48 3.93 -15.73 14.74
#